data_a416a00c7868f2092ba96c0efa77c246
#
_entry.id   a416a00c7868f2092ba96c0efa77c246
#
_cell.length_a   1.000
_cell.length_b   1.000
_cell.length_c   1.000
_cell.angle_alpha   90.00
_cell.angle_beta   90.00
_cell.angle_gamma   90.00
#
_symmetry.space_group_name_H-M   'P 1'
#
loop_
_entity.id
_entity.type
_entity.pdbx_description
1 polymer ?
#
loop_
_entity_poly.entity_id
_entity_poly.type
_entity_poly.pdbx_seq_one_letter_code
_entity_poly.pdbx_strand_id
1 'polypeptide(L)'
;MSGEFYKNDYGGRRGEKPHRSLLMWLLDLVMTLLTVVVGATMAVTYFVPYVNPAGVWFFPLLGLAAPAIYVATVILALYWVIRWRLLRAGTMLALVVIGLFKVSLFYKPEFRRSYGEESYDRRAFKVMTYNVRSFFGESGASNVDDIVRLIGEYDPDIVCMQEFNARLAEKSDDFALLDEKYESAAFGRTQAPDSLYGASLFILSKYRILRSGIVLTPNTSVWADLLIGDDTVRVFNNHLRSTAIKAADNEYITNRDFISDTAREVKIRSIVSRLRENSILRAAQVDSIADVIADARARCIVCGDFNDTPMSYVYRTMAGGLNDAFSKSGSGYSHTFRGF
;
A
#
# COMPACT_ATOMS: atom_id res chain seq x y z
N MET A 1 84.31 2.46 -44.65
CA MET A 1 82.91 2.13 -44.87
C MET A 1 82.30 1.96 -43.48
N SER A 2 81.62 3.01 -43.01
CA SER A 2 81.02 3.13 -41.71
C SER A 2 79.58 2.65 -41.76
N GLY A 3 79.26 1.68 -40.97
CA GLY A 3 77.85 1.22 -40.78
C GLY A 3 77.28 1.84 -39.49
N GLU A 4 76.35 2.78 -39.65
CA GLU A 4 75.62 3.36 -38.56
C GLU A 4 74.52 2.41 -38.12
N PHE A 5 74.58 1.97 -36.82
CA PHE A 5 73.49 1.21 -36.18
C PHE A 5 72.45 2.19 -35.73
N TYR A 6 71.21 2.13 -36.32
CA TYR A 6 70.02 2.79 -35.80
C TYR A 6 69.57 2.11 -34.50
N LYS A 7 69.75 2.82 -33.40
CA LYS A 7 69.07 2.46 -32.13
C LYS A 7 67.60 2.90 -32.19
N ASN A 8 66.71 1.95 -32.37
CA ASN A 8 65.27 2.18 -32.16
C ASN A 8 64.98 2.32 -30.65
N ASP A 9 64.82 3.54 -30.24
CA ASP A 9 64.42 3.91 -28.86
C ASP A 9 62.91 3.78 -28.70
N TYR A 10 62.39 2.57 -28.45
CA TYR A 10 61.02 2.35 -28.02
C TYR A 10 60.89 2.74 -26.57
N GLY A 11 60.97 4.04 -26.26
CA GLY A 11 60.61 4.62 -25.00
C GLY A 11 59.13 4.50 -24.78
N GLY A 12 58.67 3.38 -24.23
CA GLY A 12 57.27 3.19 -23.82
C GLY A 12 56.88 4.28 -22.83
N ARG A 13 56.10 5.27 -23.27
CA ARG A 13 55.42 6.22 -22.39
C ARG A 13 54.57 5.38 -21.43
N ARG A 14 55.05 5.17 -20.22
CA ARG A 14 54.16 4.76 -19.11
C ARG A 14 53.11 5.83 -18.98
N GLY A 15 51.90 5.52 -19.42
CA GLY A 15 50.76 6.42 -19.30
C GLY A 15 50.63 6.85 -17.86
N GLU A 16 50.85 8.11 -17.58
CA GLU A 16 50.55 8.73 -16.30
C GLU A 16 49.10 8.42 -15.98
N LYS A 17 48.87 7.69 -14.90
CA LYS A 17 47.50 7.47 -14.40
C LYS A 17 46.90 8.85 -14.13
N PRO A 18 45.76 9.19 -14.72
CA PRO A 18 45.18 10.52 -14.54
C PRO A 18 45.05 10.76 -13.01
N HIS A 19 45.64 11.87 -12.56
CA HIS A 19 45.52 12.34 -11.17
C HIS A 19 44.05 12.57 -10.90
N ARG A 20 43.44 11.66 -10.13
CA ARG A 20 42.05 11.88 -9.68
C ARG A 20 42.05 13.07 -8.75
N SER A 21 41.21 14.07 -9.06
CA SER A 21 40.95 15.17 -8.14
C SER A 21 40.53 14.61 -6.78
N LEU A 22 41.10 15.14 -5.70
CA LEU A 22 40.73 14.79 -4.33
C LEU A 22 39.22 14.87 -4.10
N LEU A 23 38.57 15.89 -4.69
CA LEU A 23 37.13 16.07 -4.66
C LEU A 23 36.39 14.87 -5.27
N MET A 24 36.84 14.37 -6.41
CA MET A 24 36.21 13.21 -7.08
C MET A 24 36.43 11.92 -6.28
N TRP A 25 37.55 11.77 -5.60
CA TRP A 25 37.81 10.64 -4.71
C TRP A 25 36.89 10.68 -3.47
N LEU A 26 36.74 11.85 -2.83
CA LEU A 26 35.82 12.06 -1.72
C LEU A 26 34.37 11.78 -2.12
N LEU A 27 33.95 12.26 -3.28
CA LEU A 27 32.62 12.00 -3.81
C LEU A 27 32.39 10.49 -4.01
N ASP A 28 33.33 9.78 -4.63
CA ASP A 28 33.23 8.33 -4.82
C ASP A 28 33.19 7.58 -3.48
N LEU A 29 33.87 8.07 -2.45
CA LEU A 29 33.83 7.51 -1.10
C LEU A 29 32.44 7.67 -0.47
N VAL A 30 31.91 8.88 -0.47
CA VAL A 30 30.56 9.17 0.07
C VAL A 30 29.49 8.34 -0.66
N MET A 31 29.54 8.33 -2.00
CA MET A 31 28.60 7.55 -2.80
C MET A 31 28.75 6.05 -2.60
N THR A 32 29.95 5.56 -2.24
CA THR A 32 30.15 4.15 -1.87
C THR A 32 29.49 3.83 -0.53
N LEU A 33 29.65 4.70 0.47
CA LEU A 33 28.99 4.52 1.77
C LEU A 33 27.45 4.53 1.62
N LEU A 34 26.93 5.49 0.85
CA LEU A 34 25.51 5.53 0.53
C LEU A 34 25.04 4.26 -0.18
N THR A 35 25.84 3.75 -1.13
CA THR A 35 25.52 2.50 -1.85
C THR A 35 25.43 1.30 -0.89
N VAL A 36 26.33 1.19 0.07
CA VAL A 36 26.27 0.12 1.07
C VAL A 36 25.03 0.26 1.94
N VAL A 37 24.76 1.45 2.46
CA VAL A 37 23.59 1.69 3.32
C VAL A 37 22.29 1.45 2.59
N VAL A 38 22.10 2.10 1.43
CA VAL A 38 20.85 1.98 0.65
C VAL A 38 20.68 0.55 0.13
N GLY A 39 21.76 -0.07 -0.36
CA GLY A 39 21.71 -1.45 -0.86
C GLY A 39 21.37 -2.46 0.24
N ALA A 40 21.97 -2.33 1.42
CA ALA A 40 21.63 -3.17 2.57
C ALA A 40 20.16 -2.95 3.01
N THR A 41 19.72 -1.69 3.10
CA THR A 41 18.35 -1.35 3.44
C THR A 41 17.37 -1.92 2.41
N MET A 42 17.68 -1.79 1.11
CA MET A 42 16.84 -2.37 0.04
C MET A 42 16.75 -3.89 0.15
N ALA A 43 17.88 -4.59 0.40
CA ALA A 43 17.88 -6.03 0.61
C ALA A 43 17.00 -6.44 1.81
N VAL A 44 17.10 -5.72 2.93
CA VAL A 44 16.26 -5.95 4.11
C VAL A 44 14.79 -5.69 3.81
N THR A 45 14.47 -4.67 3.01
CA THR A 45 13.09 -4.34 2.64
C THR A 45 12.36 -5.50 1.95
N TYR A 46 13.06 -6.36 1.22
CA TYR A 46 12.44 -7.55 0.60
C TYR A 46 11.94 -8.58 1.61
N PHE A 47 12.45 -8.57 2.83
CA PHE A 47 12.01 -9.46 3.90
C PHE A 47 10.86 -8.90 4.74
N VAL A 48 10.55 -7.60 4.61
CA VAL A 48 9.47 -6.96 5.38
C VAL A 48 8.15 -7.72 5.33
N PRO A 49 7.65 -8.20 4.17
CA PRO A 49 6.38 -8.92 4.12
C PRO A 49 6.37 -10.27 4.86
N TYR A 50 7.54 -10.80 5.22
CA TYR A 50 7.69 -12.12 5.82
C TYR A 50 7.91 -12.09 7.33
N VAL A 51 8.04 -10.90 7.91
CA VAL A 51 8.39 -10.74 9.32
C VAL A 51 7.24 -10.06 10.07
N ASN A 52 6.69 -10.77 11.07
CA ASN A 52 5.64 -10.22 11.90
C ASN A 52 6.18 -9.00 12.70
N PRO A 53 5.49 -7.86 12.65
CA PRO A 53 5.86 -6.65 13.39
C PRO A 53 6.01 -6.82 14.91
N ALA A 54 5.35 -7.82 15.49
CA ALA A 54 5.52 -8.14 16.90
C ALA A 54 6.95 -8.60 17.23
N GLY A 55 7.62 -9.28 16.27
CA GLY A 55 9.03 -9.71 16.43
C GLY A 55 10.02 -8.61 16.09
N VAL A 56 9.79 -7.85 15.00
CA VAL A 56 10.69 -6.81 14.51
C VAL A 56 9.90 -5.55 14.15
N TRP A 57 9.71 -4.72 15.14
CA TRP A 57 8.79 -3.57 15.09
C TRP A 57 9.13 -2.47 14.07
N PHE A 58 10.38 -2.36 13.63
CA PHE A 58 10.79 -1.31 12.67
C PHE A 58 10.60 -1.72 11.20
N PHE A 59 10.31 -2.99 10.92
CA PHE A 59 10.08 -3.47 9.55
C PHE A 59 8.93 -2.78 8.83
N PRO A 60 7.77 -2.48 9.46
CA PRO A 60 6.72 -1.70 8.83
C PRO A 60 7.17 -0.33 8.34
N LEU A 61 8.11 0.32 9.04
CA LEU A 61 8.68 1.60 8.60
C LEU A 61 9.48 1.46 7.30
N LEU A 62 10.22 0.36 7.14
CA LEU A 62 10.92 0.04 5.90
C LEU A 62 9.93 -0.27 4.76
N GLY A 63 8.85 -0.97 5.05
CA GLY A 63 7.78 -1.24 4.09
C GLY A 63 7.12 0.05 3.57
N LEU A 64 6.88 0.99 4.46
CA LEU A 64 6.34 2.31 4.10
C LEU A 64 7.34 3.12 3.26
N ALA A 65 8.64 3.04 3.58
CA ALA A 65 9.70 3.73 2.86
C ALA A 65 10.15 3.02 1.57
N ALA A 66 9.64 1.81 1.28
CA ALA A 66 10.10 0.97 0.17
C ALA A 66 10.14 1.67 -1.20
N PRO A 67 9.13 2.45 -1.63
CA PRO A 67 9.19 3.16 -2.90
C PRO A 67 10.35 4.16 -2.97
N ALA A 68 10.58 4.92 -1.91
CA ALA A 68 11.68 5.89 -1.85
C ALA A 68 13.06 5.21 -1.86
N ILE A 69 13.21 4.10 -1.13
CA ILE A 69 14.44 3.29 -1.11
C ILE A 69 14.70 2.70 -2.50
N TYR A 70 13.67 2.24 -3.19
CA TYR A 70 13.79 1.73 -4.57
C TYR A 70 14.29 2.80 -5.52
N VAL A 71 13.70 4.00 -5.49
CA VAL A 71 14.14 5.14 -6.32
C VAL A 71 15.60 5.51 -6.01
N ALA A 72 15.98 5.58 -4.74
CA ALA A 72 17.37 5.83 -4.35
C ALA A 72 18.33 4.76 -4.89
N THR A 73 17.93 3.49 -4.88
CA THR A 73 18.71 2.37 -5.43
C THR A 73 18.91 2.53 -6.94
N VAL A 74 17.87 2.93 -7.69
CA VAL A 74 17.95 3.22 -9.12
C VAL A 74 18.92 4.37 -9.41
N ILE A 75 18.83 5.46 -8.65
CA ILE A 75 19.71 6.63 -8.79
C ILE A 75 21.18 6.22 -8.56
N LEU A 76 21.46 5.42 -7.54
CA LEU A 76 22.80 4.92 -7.25
C LEU A 76 23.31 3.96 -8.33
N ALA A 77 22.44 3.11 -8.89
CA ALA A 77 22.78 2.26 -10.01
C ALA A 77 23.23 3.09 -11.22
N LEU A 78 22.44 4.11 -11.60
CA LEU A 78 22.76 5.04 -12.70
C LEU A 78 24.07 5.79 -12.44
N TYR A 79 24.28 6.30 -11.23
CA TYR A 79 25.54 6.95 -10.86
C TYR A 79 26.74 6.04 -11.13
N TRP A 80 26.72 4.78 -10.69
CA TRP A 80 27.83 3.85 -10.89
C TRP A 80 28.00 3.40 -12.33
N VAL A 81 26.93 3.34 -13.14
CA VAL A 81 27.02 3.13 -14.58
C VAL A 81 27.79 4.28 -15.23
N ILE A 82 27.43 5.54 -14.94
CA ILE A 82 28.10 6.74 -15.46
C ILE A 82 29.58 6.79 -15.02
N ARG A 83 29.87 6.31 -13.80
CA ARG A 83 31.25 6.25 -13.27
C ARG A 83 32.05 5.03 -13.74
N TRP A 84 31.48 4.18 -14.62
CA TRP A 84 32.09 2.95 -15.13
C TRP A 84 32.58 2.02 -14.01
N ARG A 85 31.89 1.99 -12.86
CA ARG A 85 32.14 1.10 -11.74
C ARG A 85 31.23 -0.13 -11.81
N LEU A 86 31.50 -1.00 -12.80
CA LEU A 86 30.61 -2.09 -13.21
C LEU A 86 30.21 -3.02 -12.07
N LEU A 87 31.10 -3.34 -11.13
CA LEU A 87 30.73 -4.20 -9.98
C LEU A 87 29.68 -3.54 -9.10
N ARG A 88 29.84 -2.26 -8.76
CA ARG A 88 28.89 -1.51 -7.92
C ARG A 88 27.58 -1.26 -8.67
N ALA A 89 27.67 -0.95 -9.95
CA ALA A 89 26.50 -0.81 -10.81
C ALA A 89 25.74 -2.14 -10.90
N GLY A 90 26.42 -3.26 -11.10
CA GLY A 90 25.84 -4.59 -11.19
C GLY A 90 25.12 -5.03 -9.92
N THR A 91 25.72 -4.76 -8.72
CA THR A 91 25.04 -5.06 -7.46
C THR A 91 23.76 -4.26 -7.25
N MET A 92 23.78 -2.95 -7.57
CA MET A 92 22.57 -2.11 -7.49
C MET A 92 21.52 -2.52 -8.52
N LEU A 93 21.93 -2.79 -9.76
CA LEU A 93 21.04 -3.28 -10.81
C LEU A 93 20.40 -4.62 -10.45
N ALA A 94 21.15 -5.54 -9.83
CA ALA A 94 20.58 -6.80 -9.35
C ALA A 94 19.47 -6.57 -8.32
N LEU A 95 19.67 -5.66 -7.36
CA LEU A 95 18.63 -5.27 -6.40
C LEU A 95 17.42 -4.64 -7.12
N VAL A 96 17.64 -3.75 -8.09
CA VAL A 96 16.56 -3.15 -8.89
C VAL A 96 15.77 -4.23 -9.61
N VAL A 97 16.43 -5.19 -10.27
CA VAL A 97 15.77 -6.29 -11.01
C VAL A 97 14.94 -7.16 -10.06
N ILE A 98 15.46 -7.53 -8.88
CA ILE A 98 14.68 -8.24 -7.87
C ILE A 98 13.45 -7.40 -7.47
N GLY A 99 13.62 -6.09 -7.32
CA GLY A 99 12.53 -5.17 -6.97
C GLY A 99 11.44 -5.05 -8.03
N LEU A 100 11.74 -5.27 -9.31
CA LEU A 100 10.74 -5.19 -10.39
C LEU A 100 9.55 -6.13 -10.15
N PHE A 101 9.78 -7.31 -9.57
CA PHE A 101 8.70 -8.23 -9.18
C PHE A 101 7.76 -7.63 -8.12
N LYS A 102 8.24 -6.66 -7.34
CA LYS A 102 7.45 -5.96 -6.32
C LYS A 102 6.86 -4.64 -6.83
N VAL A 103 7.50 -4.01 -7.80
CA VAL A 103 7.00 -2.77 -8.42
C VAL A 103 5.61 -2.98 -9.01
N SER A 104 5.32 -4.15 -9.56
CA SER A 104 4.00 -4.51 -10.10
C SER A 104 2.86 -4.47 -9.06
N LEU A 105 3.17 -4.48 -7.77
CA LEU A 105 2.19 -4.29 -6.69
C LEU A 105 1.81 -2.81 -6.49
N PHE A 106 2.66 -1.88 -6.95
CA PHE A 106 2.46 -0.43 -6.81
C PHE A 106 2.06 0.25 -8.12
N TYR A 107 2.60 -0.25 -9.23
CA TYR A 107 2.36 0.34 -10.54
C TYR A 107 2.38 -0.73 -11.64
N LYS A 108 1.40 -0.67 -12.51
CA LYS A 108 1.32 -1.46 -13.74
C LYS A 108 1.20 -0.53 -14.94
N PRO A 109 2.08 -0.66 -15.95
CA PRO A 109 1.96 0.12 -17.17
C PRO A 109 0.59 -0.13 -17.81
N GLU A 110 -0.04 0.93 -18.24
CA GLU A 110 -1.30 0.87 -18.97
C GLU A 110 -1.01 0.44 -20.42
N PHE A 111 -0.90 -0.86 -20.61
CA PHE A 111 -0.98 -1.38 -21.97
C PHE A 111 -2.45 -1.29 -22.36
N ARG A 112 -2.74 -0.48 -23.36
CA ARG A 112 -4.08 -0.24 -23.93
C ARG A 112 -4.74 -1.58 -24.27
N ARG A 113 -5.29 -2.27 -23.31
CA ARG A 113 -6.28 -3.30 -23.52
C ARG A 113 -7.58 -2.54 -23.76
N SER A 114 -7.97 -2.45 -25.03
CA SER A 114 -9.37 -2.16 -25.36
C SER A 114 -10.17 -3.28 -24.72
N TYR A 115 -10.67 -3.05 -23.51
CA TYR A 115 -11.80 -3.81 -23.01
C TYR A 115 -12.97 -3.34 -23.85
N GLY A 116 -13.21 -4.00 -24.99
CA GLY A 116 -14.45 -3.84 -25.71
C GLY A 116 -15.58 -4.14 -24.74
N GLU A 117 -16.61 -3.30 -24.74
CA GLU A 117 -17.83 -3.49 -23.96
C GLU A 117 -18.46 -4.89 -24.12
N GLU A 118 -18.00 -5.66 -25.11
CA GLU A 118 -18.55 -6.97 -25.50
C GLU A 118 -18.02 -8.17 -24.70
N SER A 119 -17.04 -8.03 -23.81
CA SER A 119 -16.45 -9.18 -23.10
C SER A 119 -16.88 -9.32 -21.63
N TYR A 120 -17.92 -8.63 -21.18
CA TYR A 120 -18.49 -8.95 -19.88
C TYR A 120 -19.19 -10.33 -19.98
N ASP A 121 -18.51 -11.35 -19.47
CA ASP A 121 -19.18 -12.63 -19.20
C ASP A 121 -20.45 -12.30 -18.37
N ARG A 122 -21.61 -12.88 -18.75
CA ARG A 122 -22.87 -12.69 -18.01
C ARG A 122 -22.77 -13.07 -16.52
N ARG A 123 -21.65 -13.68 -16.11
CA ARG A 123 -21.29 -14.02 -14.73
C ARG A 123 -20.36 -13.01 -14.07
N ALA A 124 -19.96 -11.94 -14.75
CA ALA A 124 -19.14 -10.89 -14.16
C ALA A 124 -20.00 -10.00 -13.26
N PHE A 125 -19.45 -9.62 -12.11
CA PHE A 125 -20.06 -8.68 -11.19
C PHE A 125 -19.04 -7.63 -10.75
N LYS A 126 -19.53 -6.44 -10.39
CA LYS A 126 -18.73 -5.31 -9.95
C LYS A 126 -18.70 -5.25 -8.43
N VAL A 127 -17.50 -5.12 -7.86
CA VAL A 127 -17.31 -4.89 -6.42
C VAL A 127 -16.67 -3.54 -6.20
N MET A 128 -17.28 -2.73 -5.34
CA MET A 128 -16.75 -1.46 -4.86
C MET A 128 -16.35 -1.61 -3.40
N THR A 129 -15.15 -1.15 -3.02
CA THR A 129 -14.74 -0.98 -1.63
C THR A 129 -14.35 0.47 -1.41
N TYR A 130 -14.89 1.09 -0.34
CA TYR A 130 -14.72 2.52 -0.12
C TYR A 130 -14.78 2.88 1.36
N ASN A 131 -13.68 3.43 1.90
CA ASN A 131 -13.71 4.08 3.20
C ASN A 131 -14.39 5.45 3.06
N VAL A 132 -15.61 5.56 3.60
CA VAL A 132 -16.47 6.76 3.46
C VAL A 132 -16.20 7.83 4.51
N ARG A 133 -15.19 7.62 5.37
CA ARG A 133 -14.73 8.60 6.37
C ARG A 133 -15.88 9.22 7.17
N SER A 134 -16.77 8.38 7.68
CA SER A 134 -17.97 8.77 8.43
C SER A 134 -18.88 9.75 7.67
N PHE A 135 -18.81 9.79 6.34
CA PHE A 135 -19.50 10.72 5.46
C PHE A 135 -19.14 12.20 5.68
N PHE A 136 -17.93 12.49 6.14
CA PHE A 136 -17.42 13.85 6.23
C PHE A 136 -16.41 14.13 5.11
N GLY A 137 -16.72 15.10 4.27
CA GLY A 137 -15.82 15.64 3.28
C GLY A 137 -14.64 16.41 3.91
N GLU A 138 -13.70 16.88 3.09
CA GLU A 138 -12.55 17.66 3.55
C GLU A 138 -12.96 18.98 4.22
N SER A 139 -14.09 19.55 3.80
CA SER A 139 -14.68 20.75 4.40
C SER A 139 -15.35 20.51 5.76
N GLY A 140 -15.46 19.25 6.20
CA GLY A 140 -16.22 18.86 7.39
C GLY A 140 -17.74 18.80 7.17
N ALA A 141 -18.24 19.09 5.96
CA ALA A 141 -19.65 18.91 5.61
C ALA A 141 -19.95 17.44 5.29
N SER A 142 -21.23 17.06 5.43
CA SER A 142 -21.70 15.74 5.00
C SER A 142 -21.58 15.60 3.48
N ASN A 143 -21.10 14.44 3.02
CA ASN A 143 -20.98 14.09 1.61
C ASN A 143 -21.73 12.78 1.26
N VAL A 144 -22.76 12.45 2.05
CA VAL A 144 -23.58 11.23 1.80
C VAL A 144 -24.10 11.21 0.38
N ASP A 145 -24.73 12.29 -0.07
CA ASP A 145 -25.38 12.37 -1.38
C ASP A 145 -24.38 12.26 -2.53
N ASP A 146 -23.16 12.81 -2.36
CA ASP A 146 -22.06 12.65 -3.33
C ASP A 146 -21.62 11.19 -3.44
N ILE A 147 -21.56 10.48 -2.32
CA ILE A 147 -21.20 9.05 -2.29
C ILE A 147 -22.30 8.20 -2.89
N VAL A 148 -23.56 8.51 -2.60
CA VAL A 148 -24.71 7.82 -3.23
C VAL A 148 -24.71 8.02 -4.73
N ARG A 149 -24.48 9.25 -5.20
CA ARG A 149 -24.35 9.55 -6.63
C ARG A 149 -23.20 8.77 -7.27
N LEU A 150 -22.04 8.67 -6.62
CA LEU A 150 -20.90 7.87 -7.08
C LEU A 150 -21.27 6.38 -7.20
N ILE A 151 -21.96 5.83 -6.20
CA ILE A 151 -22.45 4.44 -6.26
C ILE A 151 -23.42 4.26 -7.42
N GLY A 152 -24.32 5.22 -7.65
CA GLY A 152 -25.25 5.20 -8.77
C GLY A 152 -24.55 5.27 -10.14
N GLU A 153 -23.50 6.08 -10.27
CA GLU A 153 -22.72 6.23 -11.50
C GLU A 153 -21.97 4.96 -11.88
N TYR A 154 -21.30 4.31 -10.91
CA TYR A 154 -20.55 3.08 -11.17
C TYR A 154 -21.41 1.83 -11.16
N ASP A 155 -22.58 1.89 -10.57
CA ASP A 155 -23.56 0.81 -10.47
C ASP A 155 -22.96 -0.55 -10.07
N PRO A 156 -22.23 -0.62 -8.94
CA PRO A 156 -21.63 -1.86 -8.47
C PRO A 156 -22.69 -2.87 -8.02
N ASP A 157 -22.37 -4.17 -8.08
CA ASP A 157 -23.25 -5.22 -7.61
C ASP A 157 -23.08 -5.47 -6.10
N ILE A 158 -21.87 -5.17 -5.58
CA ILE A 158 -21.52 -5.30 -4.18
C ILE A 158 -20.76 -4.04 -3.75
N VAL A 159 -21.14 -3.44 -2.61
CA VAL A 159 -20.44 -2.30 -2.03
C VAL A 159 -20.02 -2.62 -0.59
N CYS A 160 -18.73 -2.50 -0.31
CA CYS A 160 -18.16 -2.64 1.03
C CYS A 160 -17.71 -1.27 1.52
N MET A 161 -18.41 -0.71 2.51
CA MET A 161 -18.06 0.58 3.09
C MET A 161 -17.34 0.40 4.42
N GLN A 162 -16.30 1.19 4.65
CA GLN A 162 -15.60 1.32 5.92
C GLN A 162 -15.87 2.71 6.50
N GLU A 163 -15.80 2.83 7.81
CA GLU A 163 -16.16 4.05 8.57
C GLU A 163 -17.59 4.54 8.26
N PHE A 164 -18.50 3.63 8.05
CA PHE A 164 -19.91 3.94 7.76
C PHE A 164 -20.62 4.55 8.97
N ASN A 165 -21.20 5.74 8.80
CA ASN A 165 -21.97 6.41 9.83
C ASN A 165 -23.48 6.28 9.55
N ALA A 166 -24.12 5.35 10.21
CA ALA A 166 -25.56 5.07 10.01
C ALA A 166 -26.45 6.27 10.27
N ARG A 167 -26.13 7.12 11.26
CA ARG A 167 -26.94 8.30 11.61
C ARG A 167 -26.97 9.35 10.51
N LEU A 168 -25.86 9.51 9.75
CA LEU A 168 -25.84 10.43 8.62
C LEU A 168 -26.52 9.82 7.40
N ALA A 169 -26.31 8.52 7.15
CA ALA A 169 -26.97 7.80 6.09
C ALA A 169 -28.51 7.82 6.25
N GLU A 170 -29.03 7.55 7.44
CA GLU A 170 -30.47 7.55 7.76
C GLU A 170 -31.16 8.92 7.56
N LYS A 171 -30.40 10.01 7.49
CA LYS A 171 -30.93 11.36 7.27
C LYS A 171 -30.93 11.78 5.79
N SER A 172 -30.36 10.98 4.93
CA SER A 172 -30.30 11.26 3.49
C SER A 172 -31.39 10.51 2.77
N ASP A 173 -32.26 11.24 2.10
CA ASP A 173 -33.31 10.66 1.23
C ASP A 173 -32.67 9.88 0.07
N ASP A 174 -31.54 10.36 -0.46
CA ASP A 174 -30.80 9.69 -1.53
C ASP A 174 -30.23 8.35 -1.06
N PHE A 175 -29.75 8.24 0.20
CA PHE A 175 -29.28 6.98 0.73
C PHE A 175 -30.41 5.96 0.89
N ALA A 176 -31.62 6.41 1.25
CA ALA A 176 -32.78 5.54 1.35
C ALA A 176 -33.14 4.85 0.02
N LEU A 177 -32.85 5.51 -1.13
CA LEU A 177 -33.04 4.92 -2.46
C LEU A 177 -32.09 3.73 -2.73
N LEU A 178 -30.96 3.65 -2.05
CA LEU A 178 -30.07 2.47 -2.15
C LEU A 178 -30.69 1.24 -1.50
N ASP A 179 -31.44 1.39 -0.41
CA ASP A 179 -32.11 0.28 0.28
C ASP A 179 -33.21 -0.38 -0.59
N GLU A 180 -33.76 0.33 -1.56
CA GLU A 180 -34.69 -0.24 -2.55
C GLU A 180 -33.98 -1.13 -3.58
N LYS A 181 -32.71 -0.84 -3.87
CA LYS A 181 -31.93 -1.50 -4.91
C LYS A 181 -31.02 -2.59 -4.39
N TYR A 182 -30.60 -2.50 -3.14
CA TYR A 182 -29.63 -3.40 -2.52
C TYR A 182 -30.19 -4.04 -1.26
N GLU A 183 -29.89 -5.34 -1.07
CA GLU A 183 -29.95 -5.93 0.27
C GLU A 183 -28.77 -5.42 1.10
N SER A 184 -28.99 -5.16 2.39
CA SER A 184 -27.97 -4.60 3.25
C SER A 184 -27.62 -5.50 4.42
N ALA A 185 -26.34 -5.54 4.80
CA ALA A 185 -25.85 -6.12 6.03
C ALA A 185 -25.12 -5.03 6.83
N ALA A 186 -25.82 -4.46 7.81
CA ALA A 186 -25.28 -3.45 8.71
C ALA A 186 -24.70 -4.12 9.96
N PHE A 187 -23.45 -3.79 10.28
CA PHE A 187 -22.77 -4.29 11.45
C PHE A 187 -22.44 -3.13 12.40
N GLY A 188 -22.78 -3.27 13.68
CA GLY A 188 -22.48 -2.28 14.71
C GLY A 188 -23.63 -1.37 15.14
N ARG A 189 -24.86 -1.69 14.74
CA ARG A 189 -26.05 -0.88 15.06
C ARG A 189 -26.44 -0.90 16.55
N THR A 190 -25.80 -1.67 17.43
CA THR A 190 -26.50 -2.11 18.64
C THR A 190 -25.95 -1.66 19.97
N GLN A 191 -24.84 -0.97 20.15
CA GLN A 191 -24.34 -0.84 21.55
C GLN A 191 -23.78 0.52 22.01
N ALA A 192 -23.90 1.59 21.26
CA ALA A 192 -23.58 2.90 21.81
C ALA A 192 -24.53 3.98 21.27
N PRO A 193 -25.70 4.22 21.92
CA PRO A 193 -26.64 5.27 21.53
C PRO A 193 -26.03 6.67 21.55
N ASP A 194 -24.93 6.86 22.27
CA ASP A 194 -24.34 8.18 22.54
C ASP A 194 -22.97 8.41 21.90
N SER A 195 -22.35 7.43 21.23
CA SER A 195 -21.11 7.70 20.54
C SER A 195 -21.38 8.31 19.17
N LEU A 196 -21.11 9.59 19.03
CA LEU A 196 -21.13 10.36 17.78
C LEU A 196 -20.24 9.77 16.67
N TYR A 197 -19.47 8.71 16.96
CA TYR A 197 -18.44 8.12 16.12
C TYR A 197 -18.50 6.60 16.03
N GLY A 198 -19.68 6.03 16.06
CA GLY A 198 -19.86 4.59 15.81
C GLY A 198 -19.64 4.23 14.33
N ALA A 199 -18.44 4.54 13.82
CA ALA A 199 -18.08 4.14 12.46
C ALA A 199 -18.01 2.62 12.39
N SER A 200 -18.82 2.02 11.54
CA SER A 200 -18.98 0.57 11.38
C SER A 200 -18.61 0.13 9.95
N LEU A 201 -18.62 -1.17 9.74
CA LEU A 201 -18.55 -1.75 8.41
C LEU A 201 -19.96 -1.98 7.88
N PHE A 202 -20.13 -1.76 6.58
CA PHE A 202 -21.41 -1.91 5.90
C PHE A 202 -21.24 -2.61 4.57
N ILE A 203 -22.14 -3.53 4.22
CA ILE A 203 -22.15 -4.24 2.96
C ILE A 203 -23.50 -4.04 2.31
N LEU A 204 -23.51 -3.56 1.07
CA LEU A 204 -24.67 -3.53 0.19
C LEU A 204 -24.48 -4.57 -0.92
N SER A 205 -25.55 -5.27 -1.31
CA SER A 205 -25.50 -6.28 -2.35
C SER A 205 -26.79 -6.30 -3.17
N LYS A 206 -26.68 -6.34 -4.50
CA LYS A 206 -27.80 -6.66 -5.38
C LYS A 206 -28.17 -8.15 -5.30
N TYR A 207 -27.28 -8.97 -4.75
CA TYR A 207 -27.52 -10.39 -4.56
C TYR A 207 -28.07 -10.66 -3.16
N ARG A 208 -28.89 -11.69 -3.04
CA ARG A 208 -29.48 -12.09 -1.77
C ARG A 208 -28.40 -12.42 -0.73
N ILE A 209 -28.51 -11.82 0.44
CA ILE A 209 -27.68 -12.10 1.60
C ILE A 209 -28.26 -13.30 2.37
N LEU A 210 -27.55 -14.42 2.35
CA LEU A 210 -27.99 -15.64 3.03
C LEU A 210 -27.70 -15.60 4.53
N ARG A 211 -26.49 -15.12 4.87
CA ARG A 211 -25.99 -15.02 6.25
C ARG A 211 -24.96 -13.90 6.31
N SER A 212 -24.79 -13.37 7.51
CA SER A 212 -23.71 -12.41 7.78
C SER A 212 -23.19 -12.59 9.20
N GLY A 213 -22.00 -12.08 9.48
CA GLY A 213 -21.38 -12.19 10.78
C GLY A 213 -20.17 -11.30 10.98
N ILE A 214 -19.69 -11.30 12.20
CA ILE A 214 -18.54 -10.54 12.65
C ILE A 214 -17.36 -11.50 12.84
N VAL A 215 -16.16 -11.10 12.34
CA VAL A 215 -14.93 -11.88 12.57
C VAL A 215 -14.28 -11.48 13.90
N LEU A 216 -13.99 -10.18 14.08
CA LEU A 216 -13.35 -9.65 15.29
C LEU A 216 -14.28 -8.70 16.04
N THR A 217 -14.51 -7.52 15.46
CA THR A 217 -15.44 -6.51 15.96
C THR A 217 -16.21 -5.91 14.78
N PRO A 218 -17.40 -5.32 15.03
CA PRO A 218 -18.23 -4.75 13.95
C PRO A 218 -17.55 -3.69 13.10
N ASN A 219 -16.48 -3.07 13.60
CA ASN A 219 -15.72 -2.03 12.92
C ASN A 219 -14.32 -2.49 12.47
N THR A 220 -14.00 -3.76 12.60
CA THR A 220 -12.69 -4.30 12.18
C THR A 220 -12.82 -5.28 11.02
N SER A 221 -13.67 -6.30 11.13
CA SER A 221 -13.87 -7.28 10.07
C SER A 221 -15.21 -7.96 10.19
N VAL A 222 -15.95 -7.98 9.10
CA VAL A 222 -17.27 -8.59 8.96
C VAL A 222 -17.34 -9.37 7.66
N TRP A 223 -18.34 -10.24 7.53
CA TRP A 223 -18.58 -10.99 6.32
C TRP A 223 -20.06 -11.15 6.00
N ALA A 224 -20.37 -11.35 4.74
CA ALA A 224 -21.69 -11.75 4.25
C ALA A 224 -21.56 -12.86 3.21
N ASP A 225 -22.43 -13.87 3.30
CA ASP A 225 -22.59 -14.90 2.28
C ASP A 225 -23.67 -14.47 1.30
N LEU A 226 -23.27 -14.32 0.03
CA LEU A 226 -24.14 -13.86 -1.06
C LEU A 226 -24.47 -15.03 -1.98
N LEU A 227 -25.72 -15.11 -2.43
CA LEU A 227 -26.15 -16.05 -3.45
C LEU A 227 -25.93 -15.43 -4.83
N ILE A 228 -24.91 -15.86 -5.55
CA ILE A 228 -24.59 -15.37 -6.91
C ILE A 228 -24.79 -16.52 -7.90
N GLY A 229 -25.90 -16.47 -8.63
CA GLY A 229 -26.38 -17.63 -9.39
C GLY A 229 -26.72 -18.77 -8.43
N ASP A 230 -26.09 -19.93 -8.63
CA ASP A 230 -26.24 -21.11 -7.77
C ASP A 230 -25.11 -21.25 -6.73
N ASP A 231 -24.14 -20.34 -6.76
CA ASP A 231 -22.96 -20.37 -5.89
C ASP A 231 -23.11 -19.45 -4.68
N THR A 232 -22.58 -19.90 -3.54
CA THR A 232 -22.39 -19.02 -2.38
C THR A 232 -21.01 -18.40 -2.43
N VAL A 233 -20.97 -17.06 -2.39
CA VAL A 233 -19.73 -16.27 -2.34
C VAL A 233 -19.68 -15.53 -1.01
N ARG A 234 -18.61 -15.70 -0.24
CA ARG A 234 -18.38 -14.96 1.00
C ARG A 234 -17.61 -13.68 0.73
N VAL A 235 -18.19 -12.56 1.10
CA VAL A 235 -17.55 -11.25 1.01
C VAL A 235 -17.10 -10.83 2.40
N PHE A 236 -15.80 -10.56 2.55
CA PHE A 236 -15.22 -9.97 3.76
C PHE A 236 -15.01 -8.48 3.54
N ASN A 237 -15.50 -7.68 4.47
CA ASN A 237 -15.26 -6.23 4.53
C ASN A 237 -14.40 -5.94 5.76
N ASN A 238 -13.24 -5.33 5.56
CA ASN A 238 -12.24 -5.15 6.61
C ASN A 238 -11.89 -3.67 6.78
N HIS A 239 -11.62 -3.26 8.01
CA HIS A 239 -11.01 -1.99 8.34
C HIS A 239 -10.01 -2.21 9.47
N LEU A 240 -8.75 -2.41 9.10
CA LEU A 240 -7.71 -2.72 10.07
C LEU A 240 -7.25 -1.45 10.80
N ARG A 241 -6.55 -1.66 11.90
CA ARG A 241 -6.05 -0.59 12.75
C ARG A 241 -5.28 0.46 11.93
N SER A 242 -5.73 1.72 11.99
CA SER A 242 -5.08 2.83 11.30
C SER A 242 -3.64 3.07 11.78
N THR A 243 -2.80 3.61 10.93
CA THR A 243 -1.44 4.07 11.28
C THR A 243 -1.46 5.19 12.31
N ALA A 244 -2.62 5.88 12.47
CA ALA A 244 -2.83 7.01 13.36
C ALA A 244 -1.86 8.19 13.12
N ILE A 245 -1.39 8.36 11.88
CA ILE A 245 -0.74 9.59 11.44
C ILE A 245 -1.83 10.64 11.23
N LYS A 246 -1.74 11.74 11.96
CA LYS A 246 -2.72 12.84 11.88
C LYS A 246 -2.26 13.88 10.86
N ALA A 247 -3.19 14.65 10.30
CA ALA A 247 -2.87 15.77 9.42
C ALA A 247 -1.83 16.73 10.04
N ALA A 248 -1.96 17.02 11.34
CA ALA A 248 -0.98 17.81 12.09
C ALA A 248 0.41 17.15 12.22
N ASP A 249 0.52 15.82 12.08
CA ASP A 249 1.82 15.14 12.06
C ASP A 249 2.48 15.32 10.68
N ASN A 250 1.69 15.34 9.63
CA ASN A 250 2.14 15.57 8.27
C ASN A 250 2.56 17.02 8.04
N GLU A 251 1.75 17.96 8.48
CA GLU A 251 2.09 19.38 8.45
C GLU A 251 3.43 19.61 9.15
N TYR A 252 3.65 18.94 10.28
CA TYR A 252 4.91 19.00 11.01
C TYR A 252 6.09 18.37 10.23
N ILE A 253 5.87 17.29 9.51
CA ILE A 253 6.92 16.63 8.70
C ILE A 253 7.24 17.49 7.47
N THR A 254 6.25 18.16 6.90
CA THR A 254 6.35 18.94 5.65
C THR A 254 6.83 20.39 5.92
N ASN A 255 6.27 21.04 6.92
CA ASN A 255 6.64 22.39 7.33
C ASN A 255 7.84 22.29 8.27
N ARG A 256 9.02 22.68 7.78
CA ARG A 256 10.26 22.77 8.54
C ARG A 256 10.24 23.94 9.56
N ASP A 257 9.12 24.21 10.20
CA ASP A 257 9.00 25.27 11.18
C ASP A 257 9.95 24.99 12.35
N PHE A 258 10.73 26.00 12.71
CA PHE A 258 11.78 26.01 13.72
C PHE A 258 11.23 25.77 15.13
N ILE A 259 10.80 24.54 15.38
CA ILE A 259 10.50 24.07 16.74
C ILE A 259 11.83 23.70 17.39
N SER A 260 11.98 23.95 18.70
CA SER A 260 13.16 23.56 19.44
C SER A 260 13.49 22.07 19.23
N ASP A 261 14.79 21.73 19.15
CA ASP A 261 15.26 20.35 18.91
C ASP A 261 14.60 19.32 19.85
N THR A 262 14.34 19.72 21.10
CA THR A 262 13.69 18.86 22.12
C THR A 262 12.23 18.56 21.77
N ALA A 263 11.45 19.56 21.34
CA ALA A 263 10.04 19.36 20.95
C ALA A 263 9.93 18.48 19.68
N ARG A 264 10.88 18.64 18.77
CA ARG A 264 10.99 17.82 17.56
C ARG A 264 11.25 16.36 17.89
N GLU A 265 12.20 16.08 18.78
CA GLU A 265 12.53 14.72 19.21
C GLU A 265 11.31 14.03 19.86
N VAL A 266 10.62 14.72 20.77
CA VAL A 266 9.41 14.21 21.44
C VAL A 266 8.31 13.89 20.41
N LYS A 267 8.09 14.75 19.42
CA LYS A 267 7.08 14.55 18.39
C LYS A 267 7.40 13.35 17.50
N ILE A 268 8.64 13.24 17.01
CA ILE A 268 9.09 12.10 16.20
C ILE A 268 8.96 10.79 16.99
N ARG A 269 9.40 10.78 18.24
CA ARG A 269 9.29 9.60 19.11
C ARG A 269 7.84 9.17 19.30
N SER A 270 6.93 10.12 19.48
CA SER A 270 5.48 9.87 19.58
C SER A 270 4.92 9.25 18.29
N ILE A 271 5.28 9.77 17.11
CA ILE A 271 4.85 9.23 15.82
C ILE A 271 5.35 7.79 15.65
N VAL A 272 6.65 7.56 15.90
CA VAL A 272 7.27 6.22 15.79
C VAL A 272 6.62 5.23 16.77
N SER A 273 6.33 5.63 18.01
CA SER A 273 5.65 4.76 18.99
C SER A 273 4.26 4.35 18.50
N ARG A 274 3.47 5.30 17.98
CA ARG A 274 2.13 5.01 17.44
C ARG A 274 2.20 4.10 16.22
N LEU A 275 3.13 4.34 15.29
CA LEU A 275 3.34 3.47 14.14
C LEU A 275 3.69 2.05 14.56
N ARG A 276 4.59 1.89 15.54
CA ARG A 276 4.97 0.61 16.11
C ARG A 276 3.77 -0.13 16.70
N GLU A 277 3.08 0.50 17.65
CA GLU A 277 1.94 -0.09 18.37
C GLU A 277 0.82 -0.49 17.41
N ASN A 278 0.43 0.41 16.50
CA ASN A 278 -0.63 0.13 15.55
C ASN A 278 -0.24 -0.94 14.52
N SER A 279 1.04 -1.03 14.14
CA SER A 279 1.50 -2.11 13.25
C SER A 279 1.45 -3.48 13.91
N ILE A 280 1.78 -3.57 15.20
CA ILE A 280 1.69 -4.82 15.97
C ILE A 280 0.22 -5.25 16.13
N LEU A 281 -0.66 -4.31 16.50
CA LEU A 281 -2.09 -4.58 16.62
C LEU A 281 -2.70 -5.02 15.28
N ARG A 282 -2.33 -4.36 14.19
CA ARG A 282 -2.78 -4.68 12.85
C ARG A 282 -2.31 -6.06 12.40
N ALA A 283 -1.08 -6.45 12.73
CA ALA A 283 -0.57 -7.79 12.47
C ALA A 283 -1.40 -8.87 13.19
N ALA A 284 -1.73 -8.66 14.47
CA ALA A 284 -2.58 -9.58 15.20
C ALA A 284 -4.01 -9.67 14.63
N GLN A 285 -4.56 -8.53 14.15
CA GLN A 285 -5.86 -8.52 13.48
C GLN A 285 -5.84 -9.34 12.20
N VAL A 286 -4.82 -9.12 11.35
CA VAL A 286 -4.73 -9.83 10.06
C VAL A 286 -4.51 -11.32 10.24
N ASP A 287 -3.72 -11.75 11.22
CA ASP A 287 -3.51 -13.18 11.51
C ASP A 287 -4.85 -13.85 11.83
N SER A 288 -5.63 -13.26 12.74
CA SER A 288 -6.95 -13.79 13.11
C SER A 288 -7.96 -13.80 11.96
N ILE A 289 -7.95 -12.79 11.09
CA ILE A 289 -8.85 -12.70 9.93
C ILE A 289 -8.44 -13.71 8.87
N ALA A 290 -7.14 -13.86 8.60
CA ALA A 290 -6.61 -14.80 7.62
C ALA A 290 -6.96 -16.24 7.97
N ASP A 291 -6.95 -16.62 9.25
CA ASP A 291 -7.38 -17.94 9.70
C ASP A 291 -8.86 -18.20 9.36
N VAL A 292 -9.73 -17.22 9.61
CA VAL A 292 -11.16 -17.33 9.27
C VAL A 292 -11.39 -17.39 7.76
N ILE A 293 -10.59 -16.67 6.97
CA ILE A 293 -10.66 -16.73 5.50
C ILE A 293 -10.20 -18.11 5.01
N ALA A 294 -9.12 -18.64 5.57
CA ALA A 294 -8.59 -19.95 5.20
C ALA A 294 -9.58 -21.10 5.52
N ASP A 295 -10.34 -20.98 6.60
CA ASP A 295 -11.37 -21.95 7.01
C ASP A 295 -12.68 -21.81 6.23
N ALA A 296 -12.84 -20.75 5.44
CA ALA A 296 -14.05 -20.53 4.66
C ALA A 296 -14.18 -21.56 3.52
N ARG A 297 -15.29 -22.31 3.50
CA ARG A 297 -15.57 -23.32 2.46
C ARG A 297 -16.10 -22.69 1.16
N ALA A 298 -16.58 -21.45 1.22
CA ALA A 298 -17.09 -20.71 0.09
C ALA A 298 -15.94 -20.00 -0.67
N ARG A 299 -16.19 -19.66 -1.94
CA ARG A 299 -15.32 -18.70 -2.66
C ARG A 299 -15.33 -17.38 -1.91
N CYS A 300 -14.15 -16.76 -1.73
CA CYS A 300 -14.02 -15.55 -0.95
C CYS A 300 -13.67 -14.35 -1.81
N ILE A 301 -14.31 -13.21 -1.50
CA ILE A 301 -13.90 -11.87 -1.90
C ILE A 301 -13.45 -11.17 -0.63
N VAL A 302 -12.24 -10.63 -0.63
CA VAL A 302 -11.69 -9.94 0.54
C VAL A 302 -11.36 -8.51 0.12
N CYS A 303 -12.03 -7.55 0.72
CA CYS A 303 -11.80 -6.14 0.46
C CYS A 303 -11.86 -5.31 1.75
N GLY A 304 -11.52 -4.04 1.66
CA GLY A 304 -11.55 -3.12 2.79
C GLY A 304 -10.37 -2.15 2.81
N ASP A 305 -10.28 -1.40 3.91
CA ASP A 305 -9.15 -0.54 4.22
C ASP A 305 -8.18 -1.28 5.16
N PHE A 306 -7.09 -1.76 4.59
CA PHE A 306 -6.07 -2.52 5.35
C PHE A 306 -5.08 -1.64 6.08
N ASN A 307 -5.10 -0.31 5.85
CA ASN A 307 -4.22 0.67 6.47
C ASN A 307 -2.72 0.34 6.37
N ASP A 308 -2.32 -0.35 5.28
CA ASP A 308 -0.94 -0.77 5.07
C ASP A 308 -0.57 -0.78 3.57
N THR A 309 0.70 -0.95 3.28
CA THR A 309 1.24 -0.97 1.91
C THR A 309 1.34 -2.39 1.36
N PRO A 310 1.42 -2.59 0.03
CA PRO A 310 1.66 -3.90 -0.57
C PRO A 310 3.01 -4.54 -0.19
N MET A 311 3.93 -3.78 0.42
CA MET A 311 5.21 -4.28 0.96
C MET A 311 5.15 -4.55 2.46
N SER A 312 3.99 -4.96 2.97
CA SER A 312 3.79 -5.23 4.40
C SER A 312 3.51 -6.70 4.70
N TYR A 313 3.71 -7.05 5.96
CA TYR A 313 3.27 -8.33 6.53
C TYR A 313 1.76 -8.52 6.37
N VAL A 314 1.00 -7.45 6.62
CA VAL A 314 -0.47 -7.43 6.53
C VAL A 314 -0.94 -7.82 5.13
N TYR A 315 -0.41 -7.17 4.09
CA TYR A 315 -0.77 -7.48 2.71
C TYR A 315 -0.46 -8.94 2.38
N ARG A 316 0.75 -9.41 2.70
CA ARG A 316 1.16 -10.79 2.40
C ARG A 316 0.27 -11.83 3.09
N THR A 317 -0.05 -11.60 4.36
CA THR A 317 -0.89 -12.51 5.15
C THR A 317 -2.31 -12.54 4.62
N MET A 318 -2.89 -11.36 4.34
CA MET A 318 -4.25 -11.26 3.81
C MET A 318 -4.37 -11.83 2.38
N ALA A 319 -3.37 -11.62 1.53
CA ALA A 319 -3.34 -12.14 0.16
C ALA A 319 -3.03 -13.65 0.08
N GLY A 320 -2.73 -14.28 1.21
CA GLY A 320 -2.39 -15.71 1.25
C GLY A 320 -3.50 -16.58 0.67
N GLY A 321 -3.22 -17.29 -0.44
CA GLY A 321 -4.21 -18.14 -1.12
C GLY A 321 -5.24 -17.41 -1.98
N LEU A 322 -5.19 -16.06 -2.05
CA LEU A 322 -6.09 -15.23 -2.84
C LEU A 322 -5.39 -14.64 -4.08
N ASN A 323 -6.18 -14.17 -5.03
CA ASN A 323 -5.69 -13.40 -6.17
C ASN A 323 -5.90 -11.92 -5.90
N ASP A 324 -4.83 -11.14 -5.90
CA ASP A 324 -4.91 -9.69 -5.85
C ASP A 324 -5.42 -9.14 -7.18
N ALA A 325 -6.55 -8.42 -7.14
CA ALA A 325 -7.22 -7.90 -8.33
C ALA A 325 -6.35 -6.87 -9.08
N PHE A 326 -5.67 -5.97 -8.37
CA PHE A 326 -4.75 -5.01 -8.99
C PHE A 326 -3.54 -5.72 -9.60
N SER A 327 -2.93 -6.64 -8.87
CA SER A 327 -1.78 -7.39 -9.36
C SER A 327 -2.10 -8.26 -10.58
N LYS A 328 -3.33 -8.75 -10.71
CA LYS A 328 -3.75 -9.55 -11.88
C LYS A 328 -4.19 -8.71 -13.06
N SER A 329 -5.04 -7.71 -12.84
CA SER A 329 -5.76 -7.02 -13.91
C SER A 329 -5.76 -5.49 -13.79
N GLY A 330 -5.17 -4.91 -12.75
CA GLY A 330 -5.09 -3.46 -12.56
C GLY A 330 -4.18 -2.77 -13.57
N SER A 331 -4.30 -1.45 -13.67
CA SER A 331 -3.45 -0.55 -14.44
C SER A 331 -3.18 0.75 -13.67
N GLY A 332 -2.11 1.46 -14.01
CA GLY A 332 -1.71 2.68 -13.32
C GLY A 332 -1.14 2.41 -11.93
N TYR A 333 -1.45 3.27 -10.99
CA TYR A 333 -1.01 3.18 -9.59
C TYR A 333 -2.01 2.40 -8.73
N SER A 334 -1.52 1.56 -7.83
CA SER A 334 -2.36 0.77 -6.92
C SER A 334 -2.89 1.55 -5.73
N HIS A 335 -2.31 2.72 -5.40
CA HIS A 335 -2.71 3.44 -4.21
C HIS A 335 -4.08 4.07 -4.38
N THR A 336 -4.92 3.89 -3.36
CA THR A 336 -6.31 4.40 -3.31
C THR A 336 -6.48 5.50 -2.26
N PHE A 337 -5.53 5.63 -1.35
CA PHE A 337 -5.55 6.65 -0.30
C PHE A 337 -5.13 8.02 -0.86
N ARG A 338 -5.98 9.01 -0.67
CA ARG A 338 -5.71 10.43 -0.98
C ARG A 338 -5.73 11.23 0.31
N GLY A 339 -4.72 11.09 1.09
CA GLY A 339 -4.55 11.86 2.29
C GLY A 339 -3.10 12.25 2.44
N PHE A 340 -2.86 13.53 2.60
CA PHE A 340 -1.56 14.22 2.82
C PHE A 340 -0.85 14.61 1.55
#